data_8caf511ba08506b906f0c5cfb6fa4e5f
#
_entry.id   8caf511ba08506b906f0c5cfb6fa4e5f
#
_cell.length_a   1.000
_cell.length_b   1.000
_cell.length_c   1.000
_cell.angle_alpha   90.00
_cell.angle_beta   90.00
_cell.angle_gamma   90.00
#
_symmetry.space_group_name_H-M   'P 1'
#
loop_
_entity.id
_entity.type
_entity.pdbx_description
1 polymer ?
#
loop_
_entity_poly.entity_id
_entity_poly.type
_entity_poly.pdbx_seq_one_letter_code
_entity_poly.pdbx_strand_id
1 'polypeptide(L)'
;GDLVGATLDRNGLRPGRFVVTEDGFIILASEIGVADISPDKIVRKGRLQPGKMFLIDTVAGQIVEDEQIKSEVSSLEPWGEWLDASRINLRDLPDREHVRYSSKSVKRRQRAFGYTEEDLKIFIAPMAKIGQEPIGAMGTDTPIAAISERPKLLFDYFTQQFAQVTNPPLDAIREEVVTSMTTSIGPVRNLLEANAEHAKQMVLDYPIIGNDELAKIKHID
;
A
#
# COMPACT_ATOMS: atom_id res chain seq x y z
N GLY A 1 -2.10 3.80 -27.33
CA GLY A 1 -1.08 2.76 -27.40
C GLY A 1 -1.65 1.49 -28.00
N ASP A 2 -0.80 0.60 -28.39
CA ASP A 2 -1.15 -0.60 -29.12
C ASP A 2 -1.44 -1.80 -28.18
N LEU A 3 -1.07 -1.65 -26.91
CA LEU A 3 -1.29 -2.65 -25.87
C LEU A 3 -2.32 -2.18 -24.86
N VAL A 4 -3.26 -3.05 -24.51
CA VAL A 4 -4.28 -2.80 -23.47
C VAL A 4 -4.18 -3.92 -22.44
N GLY A 5 -3.89 -3.57 -21.20
CA GLY A 5 -3.71 -4.55 -20.14
C GLY A 5 -4.60 -4.31 -18.93
N ALA A 6 -4.86 -5.38 -18.20
CA ALA A 6 -5.58 -5.35 -16.94
C ALA A 6 -5.04 -6.40 -15.95
N THR A 7 -5.04 -6.03 -14.68
CA THR A 7 -4.73 -6.94 -13.58
C THR A 7 -5.65 -6.61 -12.40
N LEU A 8 -5.88 -7.57 -11.54
CA LEU A 8 -6.58 -7.31 -10.29
C LEU A 8 -5.66 -6.63 -9.29
N ASP A 9 -6.26 -5.96 -8.30
CA ASP A 9 -5.53 -5.53 -7.12
C ASP A 9 -4.90 -6.74 -6.40
N ARG A 10 -3.94 -6.47 -5.51
CA ARG A 10 -3.15 -7.50 -4.81
C ARG A 10 -4.01 -8.62 -4.20
N ASN A 11 -5.14 -8.27 -3.62
CA ASN A 11 -6.01 -9.21 -2.91
C ASN A 11 -7.18 -9.70 -3.77
N GLY A 12 -7.31 -9.22 -5.00
CA GLY A 12 -8.41 -9.58 -5.89
C GLY A 12 -9.79 -9.15 -5.38
N LEU A 13 -9.87 -8.08 -4.60
CA LEU A 13 -11.11 -7.59 -3.98
C LEU A 13 -12.07 -6.97 -5.02
N ARG A 14 -11.52 -6.34 -6.05
CA ARG A 14 -12.31 -5.72 -7.12
C ARG A 14 -12.43 -6.66 -8.29
N PRO A 15 -13.65 -7.05 -8.71
CA PRO A 15 -13.82 -7.99 -9.81
C PRO A 15 -13.50 -7.32 -11.15
N GLY A 16 -12.95 -8.10 -12.07
CA GLY A 16 -12.83 -7.77 -13.49
C GLY A 16 -13.33 -8.92 -14.32
N ARG A 17 -14.26 -8.68 -15.23
CA ARG A 17 -14.87 -9.67 -16.12
C ARG A 17 -14.66 -9.27 -17.55
N PHE A 18 -14.42 -10.23 -18.42
CA PHE A 18 -14.24 -9.95 -19.83
C PHE A 18 -15.08 -10.86 -20.71
N VAL A 19 -15.39 -10.33 -21.86
CA VAL A 19 -16.08 -11.01 -22.96
C VAL A 19 -15.31 -10.74 -24.25
N VAL A 20 -15.11 -11.78 -25.04
CA VAL A 20 -14.55 -11.71 -26.41
C VAL A 20 -15.63 -12.11 -27.39
N THR A 21 -15.83 -11.31 -28.41
CA THR A 21 -16.84 -11.55 -29.43
C THR A 21 -16.22 -12.08 -30.73
N GLU A 22 -17.04 -12.72 -31.57
CA GLU A 22 -16.63 -13.18 -32.91
C GLU A 22 -16.18 -12.04 -33.83
N ASP A 23 -16.74 -10.83 -33.61
CA ASP A 23 -16.38 -9.61 -34.36
C ASP A 23 -15.03 -9.02 -33.92
N GLY A 24 -14.31 -9.66 -32.98
CA GLY A 24 -13.03 -9.23 -32.50
C GLY A 24 -13.05 -8.15 -31.41
N PHE A 25 -14.19 -7.86 -30.81
CA PHE A 25 -14.27 -6.95 -29.67
C PHE A 25 -13.93 -7.66 -28.38
N ILE A 26 -13.23 -6.94 -27.49
CA ILE A 26 -12.98 -7.37 -26.13
C ILE A 26 -13.56 -6.31 -25.20
N ILE A 27 -14.50 -6.72 -24.36
CA ILE A 27 -15.14 -5.86 -23.35
C ILE A 27 -14.69 -6.33 -21.98
N LEU A 28 -14.06 -5.44 -21.22
CA LEU A 28 -13.63 -5.69 -19.85
C LEU A 28 -14.28 -4.67 -18.94
N ALA A 29 -14.94 -5.17 -17.89
CA ALA A 29 -15.63 -4.34 -16.91
C ALA A 29 -15.70 -5.03 -15.54
N SER A 30 -16.04 -4.28 -14.51
CA SER A 30 -16.32 -4.84 -13.18
C SER A 30 -17.53 -5.77 -13.15
N GLU A 31 -18.51 -5.51 -14.02
CA GLU A 31 -19.80 -6.22 -14.08
C GLU A 31 -20.10 -6.75 -15.47
N ILE A 32 -21.00 -7.73 -15.56
CA ILE A 32 -21.55 -8.24 -16.81
C ILE A 32 -22.71 -7.34 -17.26
N GLY A 33 -22.89 -7.18 -18.59
CA GLY A 33 -24.02 -6.46 -19.16
C GLY A 33 -23.81 -4.96 -19.30
N VAL A 34 -22.58 -4.47 -19.19
CA VAL A 34 -22.23 -3.06 -19.48
C VAL A 34 -22.38 -2.71 -20.95
N ALA A 35 -22.36 -3.71 -21.82
CA ALA A 35 -22.65 -3.59 -23.25
C ALA A 35 -23.70 -4.64 -23.63
N ASP A 36 -24.60 -4.27 -24.52
CA ASP A 36 -25.61 -5.19 -25.07
C ASP A 36 -24.97 -6.07 -26.15
N ILE A 37 -24.58 -7.29 -25.76
CA ILE A 37 -23.96 -8.27 -26.64
C ILE A 37 -24.82 -9.50 -26.67
N SER A 38 -25.22 -9.89 -27.89
CA SER A 38 -25.96 -11.13 -28.10
C SER A 38 -25.14 -12.34 -27.68
N PRO A 39 -25.69 -13.28 -26.88
CA PRO A 39 -24.94 -14.41 -26.34
C PRO A 39 -24.31 -15.31 -27.42
N ASP A 40 -24.92 -15.41 -28.59
CA ASP A 40 -24.44 -16.17 -29.74
C ASP A 40 -23.15 -15.60 -30.35
N LYS A 41 -22.88 -14.31 -30.14
CA LYS A 41 -21.65 -13.65 -30.59
C LYS A 41 -20.47 -13.81 -29.64
N ILE A 42 -20.68 -14.38 -28.47
CA ILE A 42 -19.62 -14.52 -27.46
C ILE A 42 -18.81 -15.80 -27.72
N VAL A 43 -17.53 -15.64 -28.08
CA VAL A 43 -16.62 -16.76 -28.29
C VAL A 43 -15.82 -17.14 -27.04
N ARG A 44 -15.56 -16.17 -26.17
CA ARG A 44 -14.85 -16.40 -24.88
C ARG A 44 -15.38 -15.42 -23.81
N LYS A 45 -15.51 -15.91 -22.60
CA LYS A 45 -15.82 -15.09 -21.41
C LYS A 45 -15.05 -15.58 -20.22
N GLY A 46 -14.71 -14.67 -19.29
CA GLY A 46 -13.96 -15.03 -18.11
C GLY A 46 -13.90 -13.95 -17.07
N ARG A 47 -13.14 -14.24 -16.03
CA ARG A 47 -12.78 -13.30 -14.96
C ARG A 47 -11.28 -13.13 -14.93
N LEU A 48 -10.81 -11.93 -14.60
CA LEU A 48 -9.44 -11.72 -14.21
C LEU A 48 -9.15 -12.56 -12.94
N GLN A 49 -7.96 -13.11 -12.88
CA GLN A 49 -7.53 -13.94 -11.76
C GLN A 49 -6.46 -13.20 -10.96
N PRO A 50 -6.46 -13.31 -9.62
CA PRO A 50 -5.39 -12.74 -8.80
C PRO A 50 -4.01 -13.25 -9.25
N GLY A 51 -3.04 -12.34 -9.28
CA GLY A 51 -1.66 -12.67 -9.69
C GLY A 51 -1.47 -12.98 -11.17
N LYS A 52 -2.51 -12.83 -12.02
CA LYS A 52 -2.43 -12.98 -13.47
C LYS A 52 -2.67 -11.67 -14.20
N MET A 53 -1.95 -11.48 -15.27
CA MET A 53 -2.11 -10.37 -16.18
C MET A 53 -3.03 -10.75 -17.35
N PHE A 54 -3.80 -9.79 -17.83
CA PHE A 54 -4.58 -9.90 -19.04
C PHE A 54 -4.11 -8.81 -19.99
N LEU A 55 -3.57 -9.19 -21.12
CA LEU A 55 -3.00 -8.25 -22.09
C LEU A 55 -3.58 -8.53 -23.48
N ILE A 56 -3.89 -7.46 -24.18
CA ILE A 56 -4.39 -7.46 -25.54
C ILE A 56 -3.38 -6.70 -26.39
N ASP A 57 -2.83 -7.33 -27.40
CA ASP A 57 -2.07 -6.69 -28.45
C ASP A 57 -3.04 -6.37 -29.60
N THR A 58 -3.35 -5.08 -29.78
CA THR A 58 -4.31 -4.65 -30.80
C THR A 58 -3.71 -4.63 -32.21
N VAL A 59 -2.38 -4.62 -32.33
CA VAL A 59 -1.70 -4.69 -33.62
C VAL A 59 -1.64 -6.15 -34.11
N ALA A 60 -1.26 -7.06 -33.23
CA ALA A 60 -1.25 -8.48 -33.53
C ALA A 60 -2.67 -9.11 -33.50
N GLY A 61 -3.67 -8.42 -32.95
CA GLY A 61 -5.04 -8.89 -32.84
C GLY A 61 -5.18 -10.12 -31.93
N GLN A 62 -4.43 -10.17 -30.83
CA GLN A 62 -4.39 -11.35 -29.97
C GLN A 62 -4.45 -10.98 -28.47
N ILE A 63 -4.94 -11.96 -27.70
CA ILE A 63 -4.79 -11.95 -26.24
C ILE A 63 -3.50 -12.68 -25.91
N VAL A 64 -2.60 -12.00 -25.19
CA VAL A 64 -1.31 -12.57 -24.75
C VAL A 64 -1.52 -13.29 -23.42
N GLU A 65 -1.06 -14.52 -23.32
CA GLU A 65 -1.22 -15.33 -22.11
C GLU A 65 -0.24 -14.88 -21.00
N ASP A 66 -0.68 -15.02 -19.74
CA ASP A 66 0.03 -14.54 -18.55
C ASP A 66 1.50 -15.02 -18.47
N GLU A 67 1.74 -16.28 -18.78
CA GLU A 67 3.09 -16.85 -18.73
C GLU A 67 4.03 -16.22 -19.76
N GLN A 68 3.51 -15.93 -20.94
CA GLN A 68 4.25 -15.23 -21.99
C GLN A 68 4.58 -13.81 -21.56
N ILE A 69 3.59 -13.07 -21.04
CA ILE A 69 3.79 -11.69 -20.54
C ILE A 69 4.87 -11.65 -19.46
N LYS A 70 4.77 -12.55 -18.48
CA LYS A 70 5.74 -12.62 -17.39
C LYS A 70 7.14 -12.95 -17.88
N SER A 71 7.26 -13.88 -18.81
CA SER A 71 8.55 -14.25 -19.42
C SER A 71 9.16 -13.09 -20.17
N GLU A 72 8.38 -12.42 -21.01
CA GLU A 72 8.84 -11.27 -21.79
C GLU A 72 9.25 -10.11 -20.89
N VAL A 73 8.39 -9.68 -19.95
CA VAL A 73 8.67 -8.57 -19.05
C VAL A 73 9.87 -8.86 -18.15
N SER A 74 9.99 -10.09 -17.62
CA SER A 74 11.12 -10.45 -16.74
C SER A 74 12.47 -10.47 -17.46
N SER A 75 12.48 -10.61 -18.78
CA SER A 75 13.70 -10.67 -19.59
C SER A 75 14.05 -9.36 -20.31
N LEU A 76 13.19 -8.32 -20.23
CA LEU A 76 13.41 -7.03 -20.90
C LEU A 76 14.68 -6.34 -20.41
N GLU A 77 14.96 -6.41 -19.11
CA GLU A 77 16.05 -5.68 -18.48
C GLU A 77 16.70 -6.56 -17.38
N PRO A 78 17.92 -6.29 -16.97
CA PRO A 78 18.60 -7.03 -15.90
C PRO A 78 18.11 -6.58 -14.50
N TRP A 79 16.82 -6.76 -14.23
CA TRP A 79 16.14 -6.29 -13.02
C TRP A 79 16.84 -6.68 -11.72
N GLY A 80 17.31 -7.94 -11.66
CA GLY A 80 18.03 -8.46 -10.49
C GLY A 80 19.34 -7.73 -10.25
N GLU A 81 20.13 -7.50 -11.29
CA GLU A 81 21.40 -6.78 -11.18
C GLU A 81 21.21 -5.34 -10.73
N TRP A 82 20.18 -4.66 -11.23
CA TRP A 82 19.85 -3.30 -10.81
C TRP A 82 19.46 -3.23 -9.33
N LEU A 83 18.65 -4.20 -8.87
CA LEU A 83 18.27 -4.29 -7.45
C LEU A 83 19.47 -4.59 -6.56
N ASP A 84 20.30 -5.55 -6.92
CA ASP A 84 21.45 -5.96 -6.13
C ASP A 84 22.50 -4.85 -6.03
N ALA A 85 22.68 -4.06 -7.10
CA ALA A 85 23.61 -2.94 -7.13
C ALA A 85 23.15 -1.70 -6.36
N SER A 86 21.85 -1.50 -6.20
CA SER A 86 21.30 -0.20 -5.77
C SER A 86 20.44 -0.27 -4.51
N ARG A 87 19.88 -1.42 -4.17
CA ARG A 87 19.00 -1.58 -3.01
C ARG A 87 19.81 -1.67 -1.73
N ILE A 88 19.43 -0.90 -0.72
CA ILE A 88 20.02 -0.95 0.62
C ILE A 88 18.95 -1.31 1.66
N ASN A 89 19.36 -1.89 2.79
CA ASN A 89 18.46 -2.12 3.91
C ASN A 89 18.76 -1.11 5.01
N LEU A 90 17.74 -0.57 5.63
CA LEU A 90 17.87 0.39 6.74
C LEU A 90 18.72 -0.18 7.89
N ARG A 91 18.57 -1.46 8.21
CA ARG A 91 19.33 -2.15 9.27
C ARG A 91 20.84 -2.20 9.01
N ASP A 92 21.24 -2.17 7.73
CA ASP A 92 22.66 -2.28 7.33
C ASP A 92 23.39 -0.92 7.40
N LEU A 93 22.64 0.16 7.62
CA LEU A 93 23.22 1.50 7.75
C LEU A 93 23.97 1.65 9.09
N PRO A 94 25.09 2.40 9.10
CA PRO A 94 25.85 2.65 10.32
C PRO A 94 25.00 3.33 11.39
N ASP A 95 25.23 2.96 12.66
CA ASP A 95 24.59 3.62 13.79
C ASP A 95 24.99 5.09 13.88
N ARG A 96 24.02 5.92 14.27
CA ARG A 96 24.18 7.38 14.41
C ARG A 96 23.65 7.86 15.76
N GLU A 97 24.27 8.90 16.27
CA GLU A 97 23.76 9.56 17.46
C GLU A 97 22.38 10.16 17.19
N HIS A 98 21.46 9.96 18.10
CA HIS A 98 20.12 10.53 18.06
C HIS A 98 19.74 11.13 19.40
N VAL A 99 18.76 12.03 19.38
CA VAL A 99 18.29 12.72 20.57
C VAL A 99 17.48 11.79 21.46
N ARG A 100 17.96 11.52 22.67
CA ARG A 100 17.19 10.82 23.71
C ARG A 100 16.48 11.83 24.58
N TYR A 101 15.17 11.67 24.67
CA TYR A 101 14.33 12.60 25.44
C TYR A 101 14.28 12.21 26.92
N SER A 102 14.42 13.20 27.83
CA SER A 102 14.18 12.98 29.26
C SER A 102 12.69 12.67 29.50
N SER A 103 12.38 11.97 30.59
CA SER A 103 10.99 11.65 30.97
C SER A 103 10.10 12.89 31.06
N LYS A 104 10.63 14.03 31.50
CA LYS A 104 9.91 15.31 31.54
C LYS A 104 9.56 15.81 30.12
N SER A 105 10.50 15.67 29.20
CA SER A 105 10.29 16.04 27.78
C SER A 105 9.26 15.11 27.11
N VAL A 106 9.35 13.81 27.39
CA VAL A 106 8.38 12.82 26.86
C VAL A 106 6.97 13.16 27.33
N LYS A 107 6.73 13.39 28.63
CA LYS A 107 5.42 13.77 29.16
C LYS A 107 4.87 15.06 28.53
N ARG A 108 5.73 16.05 28.31
CA ARG A 108 5.31 17.29 27.65
C ARG A 108 4.90 17.06 26.20
N ARG A 109 5.64 16.22 25.47
CA ARG A 109 5.33 15.84 24.09
C ARG A 109 4.03 15.05 23.99
N GLN A 110 3.83 14.05 24.86
CA GLN A 110 2.58 13.29 24.94
C GLN A 110 1.38 14.20 25.09
N ARG A 111 1.46 15.20 26.00
CA ARG A 111 0.40 16.20 26.18
C ARG A 111 0.20 17.08 24.95
N ALA A 112 1.30 17.50 24.29
CA ALA A 112 1.23 18.32 23.08
C ALA A 112 0.57 17.58 21.91
N PHE A 113 0.77 16.27 21.82
CA PHE A 113 0.14 15.39 20.83
C PHE A 113 -1.24 14.88 21.26
N GLY A 114 -1.77 15.31 22.40
CA GLY A 114 -3.12 14.99 22.83
C GLY A 114 -3.29 13.61 23.48
N TYR A 115 -2.21 12.89 23.78
CA TYR A 115 -2.31 11.62 24.50
C TYR A 115 -2.78 11.82 25.93
N THR A 116 -3.85 11.11 26.29
CA THR A 116 -4.37 11.03 27.66
C THR A 116 -3.65 9.95 28.46
N GLU A 117 -3.83 9.95 29.78
CA GLU A 117 -3.34 8.84 30.61
C GLU A 117 -4.05 7.52 30.30
N GLU A 118 -5.29 7.59 29.87
CA GLU A 118 -6.09 6.44 29.45
C GLU A 118 -5.48 5.83 28.18
N ASP A 119 -5.19 6.64 27.15
CA ASP A 119 -4.53 6.19 25.92
C ASP A 119 -3.21 5.47 26.22
N LEU A 120 -2.44 6.02 27.15
CA LEU A 120 -1.16 5.41 27.51
C LEU A 120 -1.32 4.07 28.22
N LYS A 121 -2.32 3.93 29.11
CA LYS A 121 -2.52 2.72 29.91
C LYS A 121 -3.26 1.61 29.16
N ILE A 122 -4.29 1.99 28.38
CA ILE A 122 -5.20 1.03 27.76
C ILE A 122 -4.73 0.64 26.35
N PHE A 123 -4.15 1.57 25.59
CA PHE A 123 -3.75 1.32 24.22
C PHE A 123 -2.24 1.13 24.07
N ILE A 124 -1.44 2.12 24.45
CA ILE A 124 0.00 2.11 24.13
C ILE A 124 0.78 1.13 25.00
N ALA A 125 0.51 1.09 26.31
CA ALA A 125 1.24 0.20 27.21
C ALA A 125 1.00 -1.30 26.92
N PRO A 126 -0.22 -1.77 26.62
CA PRO A 126 -0.42 -3.16 26.19
C PRO A 126 0.33 -3.49 24.90
N MET A 127 0.26 -2.66 23.86
CA MET A 127 1.02 -2.86 22.62
C MET A 127 2.51 -2.98 22.87
N ALA A 128 3.07 -2.09 23.69
CA ALA A 128 4.49 -2.11 24.01
C ALA A 128 4.94 -3.32 24.83
N LYS A 129 4.04 -3.88 25.67
CA LYS A 129 4.37 -5.00 26.57
C LYS A 129 4.20 -6.36 25.92
N ILE A 130 3.15 -6.53 25.14
CA ILE A 130 2.73 -7.85 24.63
C ILE A 130 2.77 -7.95 23.10
N GLY A 131 3.02 -6.83 22.39
CA GLY A 131 3.09 -6.81 20.93
C GLY A 131 1.77 -7.16 20.23
N GLN A 132 0.63 -6.91 20.91
CA GLN A 132 -0.69 -7.20 20.38
C GLN A 132 -1.55 -5.93 20.34
N GLU A 133 -2.52 -5.92 19.42
CA GLU A 133 -3.51 -4.85 19.36
C GLU A 133 -4.34 -4.80 20.65
N PRO A 134 -4.51 -3.63 21.26
CA PRO A 134 -5.28 -3.47 22.49
C PRO A 134 -6.78 -3.54 22.19
N ILE A 135 -7.54 -4.01 23.17
CA ILE A 135 -9.01 -3.93 23.13
C ILE A 135 -9.44 -2.63 23.77
N GLY A 136 -10.22 -1.82 23.03
CA GLY A 136 -10.73 -0.53 23.53
C GLY A 136 -11.93 -0.06 22.74
N ALA A 137 -12.64 0.93 23.30
CA ALA A 137 -13.72 1.60 22.59
C ALA A 137 -13.15 2.57 21.54
N MET A 138 -13.73 2.57 20.35
CA MET A 138 -13.34 3.46 19.27
C MET A 138 -14.02 4.83 19.31
N GLY A 139 -15.07 4.98 20.12
CA GLY A 139 -15.77 6.24 20.32
C GLY A 139 -15.04 7.18 21.26
N THR A 140 -15.28 8.47 21.11
CA THR A 140 -14.81 9.52 22.02
C THR A 140 -15.91 10.55 22.25
N ASP A 141 -16.03 11.00 23.48
CA ASP A 141 -16.88 12.12 23.88
C ASP A 141 -16.10 13.44 23.97
N THR A 142 -14.84 13.43 23.53
CA THR A 142 -14.01 14.64 23.47
C THR A 142 -14.68 15.71 22.61
N PRO A 143 -14.85 16.95 23.10
CA PRO A 143 -15.45 18.02 22.32
C PRO A 143 -14.73 18.25 20.99
N ILE A 144 -15.50 18.56 19.94
CA ILE A 144 -14.97 18.93 18.62
C ILE A 144 -13.97 20.07 18.79
N ALA A 145 -12.85 20.03 18.06
CA ALA A 145 -11.80 21.03 18.19
C ALA A 145 -12.30 22.47 18.03
N ALA A 146 -13.24 22.72 17.10
CA ALA A 146 -13.79 24.04 16.84
C ALA A 146 -14.60 24.67 18.02
N ILE A 147 -15.13 23.84 18.92
CA ILE A 147 -15.90 24.29 20.09
C ILE A 147 -15.20 23.94 21.41
N SER A 148 -13.99 23.43 21.37
CA SER A 148 -13.21 23.10 22.57
C SER A 148 -12.45 24.31 23.09
N GLU A 149 -12.50 24.56 24.37
CA GLU A 149 -11.67 25.57 25.04
C GLU A 149 -10.22 25.10 25.25
N ARG A 150 -9.92 23.82 24.98
CA ARG A 150 -8.58 23.26 25.10
C ARG A 150 -7.77 23.55 23.86
N PRO A 151 -6.45 23.80 23.96
CA PRO A 151 -5.57 23.86 22.80
C PRO A 151 -5.64 22.56 22.01
N LYS A 152 -5.85 22.64 20.70
CA LYS A 152 -5.94 21.53 19.78
C LYS A 152 -4.88 21.65 18.69
N LEU A 153 -4.45 20.52 18.18
CA LEU A 153 -3.57 20.48 17.01
C LEU A 153 -4.36 20.83 15.74
N LEU A 154 -3.68 21.37 14.74
CA LEU A 154 -4.35 21.85 13.54
C LEU A 154 -5.19 20.75 12.85
N PHE A 155 -4.67 19.53 12.77
CA PHE A 155 -5.38 18.43 12.12
C PHE A 155 -6.62 17.95 12.90
N ASP A 156 -6.75 18.23 14.20
CA ASP A 156 -7.95 17.90 14.97
C ASP A 156 -9.19 18.66 14.48
N TYR A 157 -9.00 19.83 13.85
CA TYR A 157 -10.09 20.60 13.27
C TYR A 157 -10.68 19.98 12.00
N PHE A 158 -9.99 19.04 11.40
CA PHE A 158 -10.40 18.33 10.16
C PHE A 158 -10.76 16.88 10.41
N THR A 159 -10.86 16.46 11.66
CA THR A 159 -11.23 15.09 12.03
C THR A 159 -12.69 14.80 11.69
N GLN A 160 -12.95 13.66 11.08
CA GLN A 160 -14.32 13.19 10.83
C GLN A 160 -15.04 12.87 12.14
N GLN A 161 -16.35 13.17 12.18
CA GLN A 161 -17.18 12.92 13.35
C GLN A 161 -17.65 11.47 13.47
N PHE A 162 -17.59 10.71 12.40
CA PHE A 162 -17.99 9.30 12.35
C PHE A 162 -17.02 8.51 11.49
N ALA A 163 -16.85 7.24 11.81
CA ALA A 163 -16.07 6.33 10.99
C ALA A 163 -16.93 5.79 9.84
N GLN A 164 -16.35 5.74 8.66
CA GLN A 164 -16.96 5.14 7.49
C GLN A 164 -16.03 4.08 6.94
N VAL A 165 -16.51 2.84 6.80
CA VAL A 165 -15.75 1.77 6.20
C VAL A 165 -15.79 1.92 4.68
N THR A 166 -14.62 2.06 4.06
CA THR A 166 -14.46 2.18 2.60
C THR A 166 -14.01 0.89 1.93
N ASN A 167 -13.36 0.00 2.69
CA ASN A 167 -12.88 -1.31 2.23
C ASN A 167 -13.34 -2.40 3.20
N PRO A 168 -13.40 -3.67 2.76
CA PRO A 168 -13.65 -4.79 3.66
C PRO A 168 -12.65 -4.76 4.81
N PRO A 169 -13.10 -4.92 6.06
CA PRO A 169 -12.20 -4.97 7.21
C PRO A 169 -11.34 -6.23 7.13
N LEU A 170 -10.03 -6.05 7.24
CA LEU A 170 -9.08 -7.11 7.50
C LEU A 170 -8.78 -7.10 9.00
N ASP A 171 -8.77 -8.25 9.63
CA ASP A 171 -8.29 -8.41 11.00
C ASP A 171 -6.77 -8.65 11.02
N ALA A 172 -6.13 -8.44 12.18
CA ALA A 172 -4.68 -8.58 12.32
C ALA A 172 -4.16 -9.97 11.91
N ILE A 173 -4.97 -11.03 12.09
CA ILE A 173 -4.60 -12.40 11.74
C ILE A 173 -4.55 -12.56 10.22
N ARG A 174 -5.53 -12.02 9.49
CA ARG A 174 -5.56 -12.06 8.03
C ARG A 174 -4.50 -11.14 7.42
N GLU A 175 -4.24 -10.00 8.04
CA GLU A 175 -3.20 -9.06 7.58
C GLU A 175 -1.81 -9.69 7.64
N GLU A 176 -1.52 -10.49 8.63
CA GLU A 176 -0.25 -11.22 8.72
C GLU A 176 0.03 -12.09 7.50
N VAL A 177 -1.01 -12.69 6.91
CA VAL A 177 -0.87 -13.56 5.74
C VAL A 177 -0.88 -12.80 4.42
N VAL A 178 -1.71 -11.76 4.30
CA VAL A 178 -1.95 -11.07 3.00
C VAL A 178 -1.23 -9.75 2.85
N THR A 179 -0.79 -9.13 3.96
CA THR A 179 -0.17 -7.81 3.96
C THR A 179 1.28 -7.91 4.40
N SER A 180 2.21 -7.46 3.56
CA SER A 180 3.61 -7.30 3.98
C SER A 180 3.77 -5.98 4.72
N MET A 181 4.47 -6.00 5.86
CA MET A 181 4.89 -4.79 6.56
C MET A 181 6.17 -4.19 5.99
N THR A 182 6.91 -4.96 5.21
CA THR A 182 8.10 -4.48 4.51
C THR A 182 7.69 -3.40 3.50
N THR A 183 8.36 -2.28 3.55
CA THR A 183 8.16 -1.17 2.62
C THR A 183 9.49 -0.70 2.06
N SER A 184 9.45 0.09 1.00
CA SER A 184 10.64 0.72 0.44
C SER A 184 10.41 2.20 0.22
N ILE A 185 11.47 2.97 0.41
CA ILE A 185 11.51 4.41 0.12
C ILE A 185 12.67 4.70 -0.81
N GLY A 186 12.43 5.60 -1.75
CA GLY A 186 13.42 5.99 -2.74
C GLY A 186 12.85 6.97 -3.74
N PRO A 187 13.64 7.37 -4.75
CA PRO A 187 13.19 8.31 -5.74
C PRO A 187 12.04 7.74 -6.57
N VAL A 188 11.02 8.56 -6.80
CA VAL A 188 9.97 8.28 -7.78
C VAL A 188 10.44 8.83 -9.13
N ARG A 189 10.59 7.96 -10.11
CA ARG A 189 11.01 8.30 -11.47
C ARG A 189 9.83 8.18 -12.44
N ASN A 190 10.06 8.46 -13.71
CA ASN A 190 9.05 8.31 -14.74
C ASN A 190 8.64 6.82 -14.87
N LEU A 191 7.41 6.52 -14.55
CA LEU A 191 6.89 5.14 -14.58
C LEU A 191 6.79 4.53 -15.99
N LEU A 192 6.91 5.37 -17.03
CA LEU A 192 6.88 4.93 -18.42
C LEU A 192 8.28 4.59 -18.97
N GLU A 193 9.33 4.80 -18.17
CA GLU A 193 10.71 4.56 -18.55
C GLU A 193 11.37 3.60 -17.55
N ALA A 194 11.58 2.36 -17.97
CA ALA A 194 12.32 1.41 -17.15
C ALA A 194 13.82 1.72 -17.22
N ASN A 195 14.42 2.00 -16.05
CA ASN A 195 15.87 2.18 -15.92
C ASN A 195 16.35 1.87 -14.50
N ALA A 196 17.67 1.70 -14.32
CA ALA A 196 18.29 1.30 -13.07
C ALA A 196 18.05 2.30 -11.90
N GLU A 197 17.72 3.57 -12.20
CA GLU A 197 17.45 4.58 -11.16
C GLU A 197 16.22 4.23 -10.30
N HIS A 198 15.28 3.45 -10.82
CA HIS A 198 14.13 2.95 -10.06
C HIS A 198 14.52 1.95 -8.96
N ALA A 199 15.65 1.29 -9.12
CA ALA A 199 16.16 0.31 -8.16
C ALA A 199 16.85 0.94 -6.93
N LYS A 200 17.10 2.26 -6.94
CA LYS A 200 17.68 3.01 -5.81
C LYS A 200 16.67 3.14 -4.68
N GLN A 201 16.42 2.04 -4.00
CA GLN A 201 15.43 1.92 -2.93
C GLN A 201 16.08 1.51 -1.62
N MET A 202 15.64 2.12 -0.53
CA MET A 202 15.96 1.65 0.82
C MET A 202 14.78 0.82 1.34
N VAL A 203 15.08 -0.40 1.74
CA VAL A 203 14.09 -1.33 2.31
C VAL A 203 14.03 -1.15 3.82
N LEU A 204 12.81 -1.02 4.32
CA LEU A 204 12.47 -0.99 5.74
C LEU A 204 11.69 -2.26 6.06
N ASP A 205 12.05 -2.94 7.14
CA ASP A 205 11.33 -4.14 7.59
C ASP A 205 9.91 -3.81 8.08
N TYR A 206 9.73 -2.57 8.58
CA TYR A 206 8.45 -2.06 9.11
C TYR A 206 8.19 -0.63 8.60
N PRO A 207 6.93 -0.23 8.45
CA PRO A 207 6.57 1.12 7.99
C PRO A 207 6.73 2.19 9.08
N ILE A 208 7.06 1.80 10.30
CA ILE A 208 7.31 2.68 11.44
C ILE A 208 8.78 2.58 11.82
N ILE A 209 9.44 3.72 11.94
CA ILE A 209 10.87 3.81 12.30
C ILE A 209 11.06 4.55 13.61
N GLY A 210 12.10 4.20 14.35
CA GLY A 210 12.53 4.89 15.55
C GLY A 210 13.39 6.15 15.26
N ASN A 211 13.71 6.90 16.29
CA ASN A 211 14.55 8.10 16.16
C ASN A 211 15.99 7.76 15.77
N ASP A 212 16.49 6.62 16.17
CA ASP A 212 17.80 6.08 15.79
C ASP A 212 17.85 5.73 14.31
N GLU A 213 16.83 5.05 13.81
CA GLU A 213 16.69 4.72 12.40
C GLU A 213 16.55 5.99 11.54
N LEU A 214 15.75 6.95 12.00
CA LEU A 214 15.64 8.25 11.32
C LEU A 214 17.00 8.99 11.29
N ALA A 215 17.80 8.87 12.36
CA ALA A 215 19.14 9.45 12.38
C ALA A 215 20.08 8.80 11.34
N LYS A 216 19.97 7.48 11.14
CA LYS A 216 20.70 6.78 10.06
C LYS A 216 20.30 7.31 8.69
N ILE A 217 19.00 7.40 8.41
CA ILE A 217 18.46 7.87 7.12
C ILE A 217 18.93 9.29 6.79
N LYS A 218 18.95 10.18 7.77
CA LYS A 218 19.36 11.59 7.56
C LYS A 218 20.85 11.78 7.19
N HIS A 219 21.65 10.73 7.27
CA HIS A 219 23.08 10.77 6.96
C HIS A 219 23.46 9.83 5.80
N ILE A 220 22.50 9.47 4.98
CA ILE A 220 22.77 8.80 3.71
C ILE A 220 23.14 9.89 2.70
N ASP A 221 24.27 9.70 2.05
CA ASP A 221 24.79 10.55 0.96
C ASP A 221 24.15 10.15 -0.38
#